data_c47ebdcc02caa503d34dd4bd4933bea8
#
_entry.id   c47ebdcc02caa503d34dd4bd4933bea8
#
_cell.length_a   1.000
_cell.length_b   1.000
_cell.length_c   1.000
_cell.angle_alpha   90.00
_cell.angle_beta   90.00
_cell.angle_gamma   90.00
#
_symmetry.space_group_name_H-M   'P 1'
#
loop_
_entity.id
_entity.type
_entity.pdbx_description
1 polymer ?
#
loop_
_entity_poly.entity_id
_entity_poly.type
_entity_poly.pdbx_seq_one_letter_code
_entity_poly.pdbx_strand_id
1 'polypeptide(L)'
;MCMIAAEKMDTVQTVKIYAGAKETSKTKDLVFPFSVATVIDEYSRNPVEFIDGKYVEVPPLSGDEEVRFLDPVGMNVCHFSLHSEPATLPSSIGKRVKNVEFRLGISQKMLKILSALVEVGLNSQVRNVPVNGQLVSPKEFLISFFNTKNSQEDSLERWVALKTVVAGVRDGSSETVTCDLVAQPGSYGFKNATAFLTGVAGSIFGQHLADNKIPKGVVPPELAIDLKLFSKELQTRGIQIKTSAHKDRN
;
A
#
# COMPACT_ATOMS: atom_id res chain seq x y z
N MET A 1 -1.54 -4.20 -10.78
CA MET A 1 -0.26 -4.93 -10.87
C MET A 1 -0.46 -6.43 -10.64
N CYS A 2 -1.09 -6.89 -9.53
CA CYS A 2 -1.33 -8.31 -9.26
C CYS A 2 -2.06 -9.03 -10.38
N MET A 3 -3.15 -8.47 -10.87
CA MET A 3 -3.92 -9.04 -11.99
C MET A 3 -3.10 -9.12 -13.28
N ILE A 4 -2.25 -8.11 -13.57
CA ILE A 4 -1.33 -8.11 -14.72
C ILE A 4 -0.33 -9.26 -14.61
N ALA A 5 0.27 -9.45 -13.44
CA ALA A 5 1.23 -10.52 -13.20
C ALA A 5 0.56 -11.91 -13.27
N ALA A 6 -0.66 -12.03 -12.76
CA ALA A 6 -1.42 -13.28 -12.73
C ALA A 6 -2.07 -13.65 -14.08
N GLU A 7 -2.19 -12.71 -15.03
CA GLU A 7 -3.01 -12.89 -16.25
C GLU A 7 -2.65 -14.17 -17.01
N LYS A 8 -1.35 -14.40 -17.21
CA LYS A 8 -0.83 -15.53 -18.01
C LYS A 8 -0.53 -16.79 -17.21
N MET A 9 -0.76 -16.80 -15.91
CA MET A 9 -0.54 -17.97 -15.05
C MET A 9 -1.71 -18.95 -15.17
N ASP A 10 -1.42 -20.25 -15.14
CA ASP A 10 -2.43 -21.32 -15.03
C ASP A 10 -2.94 -21.44 -13.60
N THR A 11 -2.00 -21.42 -12.65
CA THR A 11 -2.28 -21.38 -11.21
C THR A 11 -1.40 -20.33 -10.54
N VAL A 12 -1.90 -19.73 -9.46
CA VAL A 12 -1.16 -18.77 -8.65
C VAL A 12 -1.06 -19.31 -7.24
N GLN A 13 0.15 -19.45 -6.71
CA GLN A 13 0.37 -19.90 -5.34
C GLN A 13 0.46 -18.71 -4.38
N THR A 14 1.29 -17.73 -4.75
CA THR A 14 1.62 -16.62 -3.86
C THR A 14 1.58 -15.30 -4.60
N VAL A 15 1.00 -14.31 -3.95
CA VAL A 15 1.01 -12.90 -4.34
C VAL A 15 1.60 -12.11 -3.18
N LYS A 16 2.75 -11.49 -3.38
CA LYS A 16 3.36 -10.56 -2.44
C LYS A 16 3.28 -9.16 -2.99
N ILE A 17 2.81 -8.23 -2.19
CA ILE A 17 2.63 -6.84 -2.55
C ILE A 17 3.44 -5.99 -1.60
N TYR A 18 4.23 -5.09 -2.16
CA TYR A 18 5.10 -4.20 -1.40
C TYR A 18 4.90 -2.76 -1.84
N ALA A 19 4.84 -1.87 -0.88
CA ALA A 19 4.95 -0.44 -1.10
C ALA A 19 6.17 0.09 -0.36
N GLY A 20 7.04 0.81 -1.04
CA GLY A 20 8.23 1.43 -0.47
C GLY A 20 8.29 2.91 -0.80
N ALA A 21 9.07 3.65 -0.03
CA ALA A 21 9.24 5.07 -0.26
C ALA A 21 10.66 5.56 0.05
N LYS A 22 11.02 6.65 -0.63
CA LYS A 22 12.16 7.49 -0.26
C LYS A 22 11.65 8.91 -0.02
N GLU A 23 12.05 9.47 1.09
CA GLU A 23 11.64 10.81 1.50
C GLU A 23 12.83 11.73 1.67
N THR A 24 12.66 12.98 1.22
CA THR A 24 13.53 14.08 1.60
C THR A 24 12.68 15.17 2.23
N SER A 25 13.08 15.62 3.41
CA SER A 25 12.37 16.68 4.13
C SER A 25 13.32 17.80 4.51
N LYS A 26 12.84 19.04 4.39
CA LYS A 26 13.56 20.24 4.81
C LYS A 26 13.39 20.52 6.31
N THR A 27 12.51 19.79 6.98
CA THR A 27 12.27 19.91 8.42
C THR A 27 12.78 18.70 9.19
N LYS A 28 13.11 18.92 10.47
CA LYS A 28 13.38 17.83 11.43
C LYS A 28 12.11 17.23 12.02
N ASP A 29 10.96 17.83 11.79
CA ASP A 29 9.68 17.36 12.29
C ASP A 29 9.27 16.02 11.65
N LEU A 30 8.35 15.33 12.30
CA LEU A 30 7.71 14.16 11.73
C LEU A 30 6.63 14.63 10.77
N VAL A 31 6.80 14.33 9.49
CA VAL A 31 5.81 14.67 8.44
C VAL A 31 5.10 13.39 8.04
N PHE A 32 3.78 13.42 8.08
CA PHE A 32 2.95 12.27 7.67
C PHE A 32 2.72 12.31 6.16
N PRO A 33 2.92 11.19 5.46
CA PRO A 33 2.79 11.15 4.00
C PRO A 33 1.32 11.15 3.51
N PHE A 34 0.39 10.88 4.42
CA PHE A 34 -1.06 10.87 4.20
C PHE A 34 -1.79 11.02 5.54
N SER A 35 -3.07 10.69 5.63
CA SER A 35 -3.88 10.86 6.83
C SER A 35 -3.21 10.33 8.11
N VAL A 36 -3.03 11.19 9.10
CA VAL A 36 -2.47 10.84 10.41
C VAL A 36 -3.26 9.69 11.06
N ALA A 37 -4.59 9.72 10.96
CA ALA A 37 -5.44 8.67 11.51
C ALA A 37 -5.16 7.31 10.86
N THR A 38 -5.04 7.29 9.53
CA THR A 38 -4.74 6.06 8.77
C THR A 38 -3.36 5.51 9.14
N VAL A 39 -2.34 6.36 9.23
CA VAL A 39 -1.00 5.93 9.63
C VAL A 39 -1.01 5.33 11.04
N ILE A 40 -1.69 5.95 12.01
CA ILE A 40 -1.82 5.39 13.37
C ILE A 40 -2.51 4.01 13.32
N ASP A 41 -3.55 3.84 12.51
CA ASP A 41 -4.23 2.54 12.37
C ASP A 41 -3.32 1.48 11.77
N GLU A 42 -2.56 1.80 10.73
CA GLU A 42 -1.59 0.89 10.12
C GLU A 42 -0.51 0.39 11.10
N TYR A 43 -0.15 1.22 12.08
CA TYR A 43 0.84 0.86 13.11
C TYR A 43 0.27 0.13 14.32
N SER A 44 -1.04 0.08 14.48
CA SER A 44 -1.65 -0.36 15.73
C SER A 44 -2.72 -1.44 15.61
N ARG A 45 -3.27 -1.63 14.40
CA ARG A 45 -4.31 -2.64 14.17
C ARG A 45 -3.72 -3.85 13.46
N ASN A 46 -4.18 -5.05 13.86
CA ASN A 46 -3.77 -6.27 13.20
C ASN A 46 -4.23 -6.27 11.74
N PRO A 47 -3.32 -6.34 10.75
CA PRO A 47 -3.71 -6.59 9.38
C PRO A 47 -4.20 -8.03 9.21
N VAL A 48 -5.06 -8.22 8.21
CA VAL A 48 -5.53 -9.54 7.81
C VAL A 48 -4.85 -9.92 6.51
N GLU A 49 -4.07 -10.97 6.55
CA GLU A 49 -3.40 -11.56 5.38
C GLU A 49 -4.14 -12.83 4.95
N PHE A 50 -3.96 -13.25 3.70
CA PHE A 50 -4.47 -14.54 3.22
C PHE A 50 -3.31 -15.54 3.15
N ILE A 51 -3.29 -16.51 4.07
CA ILE A 51 -2.20 -17.46 4.26
C ILE A 51 -2.75 -18.88 4.24
N ASP A 52 -2.16 -19.75 3.43
CA ASP A 52 -2.58 -21.15 3.24
C ASP A 52 -4.08 -21.32 2.97
N GLY A 53 -4.64 -20.41 2.16
CA GLY A 53 -6.05 -20.45 1.78
C GLY A 53 -7.02 -19.93 2.85
N LYS A 54 -6.55 -19.24 3.88
CA LYS A 54 -7.36 -18.70 4.99
C LYS A 54 -6.98 -17.26 5.31
N TYR A 55 -7.96 -16.49 5.77
CA TYR A 55 -7.72 -15.17 6.33
C TYR A 55 -7.16 -15.30 7.74
N VAL A 56 -6.02 -14.69 7.99
CA VAL A 56 -5.28 -14.76 9.27
C VAL A 56 -4.93 -13.35 9.72
N GLU A 57 -5.29 -12.99 10.95
CA GLU A 57 -4.78 -11.77 11.57
C GLU A 57 -3.32 -11.98 11.98
N VAL A 58 -2.46 -11.03 11.63
CA VAL A 58 -1.05 -11.02 12.02
C VAL A 58 -0.75 -9.79 12.87
N PRO A 59 0.28 -9.82 13.74
CA PRO A 59 0.65 -8.63 14.51
C PRO A 59 1.03 -7.47 13.57
N PRO A 60 0.64 -6.23 13.89
CA PRO A 60 1.02 -5.07 13.09
C PRO A 60 2.54 -4.91 13.11
N LEU A 61 3.09 -4.46 11.99
CA LEU A 61 4.53 -4.22 11.81
C LEU A 61 5.43 -5.45 12.02
N SER A 62 4.87 -6.66 11.97
CA SER A 62 5.63 -7.91 11.97
C SER A 62 6.00 -8.36 10.55
N GLY A 63 6.71 -9.48 10.43
CA GLY A 63 7.03 -10.09 9.13
C GLY A 63 8.00 -9.26 8.30
N ASP A 64 9.08 -8.79 8.92
CA ASP A 64 10.12 -7.97 8.31
C ASP A 64 10.72 -8.66 7.07
N GLU A 65 10.73 -7.93 5.95
CA GLU A 65 11.36 -8.40 4.71
C GLU A 65 12.13 -7.24 4.05
N GLU A 66 13.41 -7.48 3.71
CA GLU A 66 14.20 -6.53 2.94
C GLU A 66 13.79 -6.61 1.47
N VAL A 67 13.29 -5.51 0.93
CA VAL A 67 12.79 -5.43 -0.43
C VAL A 67 13.55 -4.37 -1.23
N ARG A 68 14.10 -4.80 -2.38
CA ARG A 68 14.71 -3.88 -3.33
C ARG A 68 13.67 -3.38 -4.31
N PHE A 69 13.43 -2.09 -4.28
CA PHE A 69 12.62 -1.36 -5.24
C PHE A 69 13.48 -0.74 -6.35
N LEU A 70 12.83 -0.25 -7.40
CA LEU A 70 13.48 0.56 -8.43
C LEU A 70 14.07 1.85 -7.83
N ASP A 71 15.20 2.28 -8.39
CA ASP A 71 15.78 3.58 -8.03
C ASP A 71 14.79 4.73 -8.35
N PRO A 72 14.76 5.77 -7.52
CA PRO A 72 15.67 6.08 -6.42
C PRO A 72 15.22 5.56 -5.04
N VAL A 73 14.16 4.75 -4.94
CA VAL A 73 13.63 4.24 -3.66
C VAL A 73 14.62 3.25 -3.01
N GLY A 74 15.17 2.30 -3.79
CA GLY A 74 16.20 1.39 -3.33
C GLY A 74 15.72 0.36 -2.31
N MET A 75 16.57 0.03 -1.32
CA MET A 75 16.25 -0.96 -0.28
C MET A 75 15.35 -0.38 0.80
N ASN A 76 14.29 -1.10 1.13
CA ASN A 76 13.43 -0.81 2.27
C ASN A 76 13.19 -2.08 3.08
N VAL A 77 13.10 -1.98 4.40
CA VAL A 77 12.53 -3.02 5.24
C VAL A 77 11.03 -2.82 5.26
N CYS A 78 10.29 -3.82 4.80
CA CYS A 78 8.83 -3.80 4.69
C CYS A 78 8.22 -4.72 5.75
N HIS A 79 7.11 -4.28 6.35
CA HIS A 79 6.41 -4.95 7.45
C HIS A 79 4.96 -5.19 7.06
N PHE A 80 4.28 -6.18 7.61
CA PHE A 80 2.84 -6.34 7.49
C PHE A 80 2.14 -5.06 7.95
N SER A 81 1.23 -4.58 7.14
CA SER A 81 0.48 -3.34 7.38
C SER A 81 -0.97 -3.51 6.96
N LEU A 82 -1.86 -2.81 7.65
CA LEU A 82 -3.30 -2.85 7.37
C LEU A 82 -3.59 -2.32 5.96
N HIS A 83 -3.99 -3.22 5.07
CA HIS A 83 -4.29 -2.88 3.67
C HIS A 83 -5.42 -3.75 3.12
N SER A 84 -6.06 -3.31 2.03
CA SER A 84 -7.28 -3.94 1.52
C SER A 84 -7.05 -5.04 0.48
N GLU A 85 -5.88 -5.11 -0.14
CA GLU A 85 -5.59 -6.05 -1.21
C GLU A 85 -5.75 -7.52 -0.80
N PRO A 86 -5.29 -7.96 0.40
CA PRO A 86 -5.49 -9.33 0.82
C PRO A 86 -6.97 -9.74 0.97
N ALA A 87 -7.87 -8.75 1.15
CA ALA A 87 -9.30 -9.03 1.33
C ALA A 87 -10.01 -9.46 0.03
N THR A 88 -9.60 -8.93 -1.12
CA THR A 88 -10.31 -9.14 -2.40
C THR A 88 -9.54 -9.96 -3.42
N LEU A 89 -8.22 -9.80 -3.49
CA LEU A 89 -7.38 -10.47 -4.50
C LEU A 89 -7.47 -12.00 -4.51
N PRO A 90 -7.60 -12.72 -3.36
CA PRO A 90 -7.73 -14.17 -3.40
C PRO A 90 -8.89 -14.64 -4.25
N SER A 91 -10.05 -13.99 -4.13
CA SER A 91 -11.24 -14.31 -4.91
C SER A 91 -11.18 -13.74 -6.33
N SER A 92 -10.65 -12.52 -6.50
CA SER A 92 -10.57 -11.85 -7.79
C SER A 92 -9.60 -12.50 -8.76
N ILE A 93 -8.44 -12.97 -8.28
CA ILE A 93 -7.49 -13.75 -9.08
C ILE A 93 -8.03 -15.15 -9.31
N GLY A 94 -8.63 -15.78 -8.30
CA GLY A 94 -9.00 -17.19 -8.32
C GLY A 94 -7.74 -18.05 -8.46
N LYS A 95 -7.63 -18.83 -9.53
CA LYS A 95 -6.43 -19.60 -9.95
C LYS A 95 -5.73 -20.38 -8.81
N ARG A 96 -6.50 -20.83 -7.80
CA ARG A 96 -6.02 -21.59 -6.63
C ARG A 96 -5.02 -20.83 -5.75
N VAL A 97 -5.16 -19.50 -5.65
CA VAL A 97 -4.29 -18.67 -4.77
C VAL A 97 -4.27 -19.22 -3.35
N LYS A 98 -3.09 -19.35 -2.78
CA LYS A 98 -2.90 -19.81 -1.40
C LYS A 98 -2.46 -18.69 -0.46
N ASN A 99 -1.64 -17.74 -0.97
CA ASN A 99 -1.12 -16.66 -0.16
C ASN A 99 -1.27 -15.32 -0.88
N VAL A 100 -1.81 -14.33 -0.19
CA VAL A 100 -1.79 -12.91 -0.59
C VAL A 100 -1.36 -12.09 0.60
N GLU A 101 -0.25 -11.38 0.48
CA GLU A 101 0.39 -10.66 1.56
C GLU A 101 0.69 -9.22 1.13
N PHE A 102 0.47 -8.28 2.04
CA PHE A 102 0.84 -6.87 1.85
C PHE A 102 1.85 -6.41 2.90
N ARG A 103 2.92 -5.72 2.45
CA ARG A 103 3.92 -5.13 3.33
C ARG A 103 4.24 -3.70 2.90
N LEU A 104 4.43 -2.84 3.90
CA LEU A 104 4.76 -1.43 3.74
C LEU A 104 6.16 -1.13 4.26
N GLY A 105 6.97 -0.49 3.43
CA GLY A 105 8.25 0.10 3.85
C GLY A 105 8.03 1.42 4.57
N ILE A 106 8.53 1.50 5.79
CA ILE A 106 8.29 2.60 6.71
C ILE A 106 9.62 3.23 7.09
N SER A 107 9.67 4.57 7.22
CA SER A 107 10.88 5.23 7.69
C SER A 107 11.18 4.83 9.14
N GLN A 108 12.45 4.53 9.43
CA GLN A 108 12.89 4.12 10.78
C GLN A 108 12.55 5.16 11.85
N LYS A 109 12.54 6.45 11.48
CA LYS A 109 12.15 7.53 12.40
C LYS A 109 10.67 7.42 12.78
N MET A 110 9.80 7.24 11.78
CA MET A 110 8.36 7.11 12.00
C MET A 110 8.04 5.82 12.79
N LEU A 111 8.67 4.70 12.41
CA LEU A 111 8.54 3.43 13.10
C LEU A 111 8.83 3.57 14.60
N LYS A 112 9.99 4.12 14.96
CA LYS A 112 10.39 4.30 16.37
C LYS A 112 9.40 5.17 17.17
N ILE A 113 8.98 6.30 16.59
CA ILE A 113 8.10 7.24 17.30
C ILE A 113 6.71 6.64 17.47
N LEU A 114 6.10 6.15 16.41
CA LEU A 114 4.73 5.64 16.46
C LEU A 114 4.62 4.34 17.25
N SER A 115 5.61 3.44 17.14
CA SER A 115 5.61 2.22 17.98
C SER A 115 5.64 2.55 19.47
N ALA A 116 6.47 3.51 19.89
CA ALA A 116 6.50 3.95 21.29
C ALA A 116 5.16 4.56 21.74
N LEU A 117 4.51 5.37 20.90
CA LEU A 117 3.19 5.95 21.20
C LEU A 117 2.09 4.88 21.31
N VAL A 118 2.16 3.87 20.47
CA VAL A 118 1.25 2.70 20.50
C VAL A 118 1.50 1.86 21.76
N GLU A 119 2.76 1.60 22.10
CA GLU A 119 3.14 0.82 23.28
C GLU A 119 2.63 1.43 24.60
N VAL A 120 2.67 2.75 24.73
CA VAL A 120 2.11 3.44 25.90
C VAL A 120 0.58 3.63 25.84
N GLY A 121 -0.09 3.14 24.78
CA GLY A 121 -1.54 3.13 24.64
C GLY A 121 -2.17 4.42 24.13
N LEU A 122 -1.37 5.33 23.53
CA LEU A 122 -1.87 6.60 22.97
C LEU A 122 -2.65 6.43 21.67
N ASN A 123 -2.71 5.24 21.09
CA ASN A 123 -3.57 4.88 19.97
C ASN A 123 -5.00 4.46 20.37
N SER A 124 -5.32 4.42 21.68
CA SER A 124 -6.60 3.93 22.20
C SER A 124 -7.75 4.88 21.84
N GLN A 125 -8.84 4.30 21.33
CA GLN A 125 -10.11 4.99 21.10
C GLN A 125 -11.09 4.79 22.28
N VAL A 126 -10.89 3.74 23.09
CA VAL A 126 -11.83 3.34 24.14
C VAL A 126 -11.39 3.78 25.53
N ARG A 127 -10.11 4.05 25.73
CA ARG A 127 -9.56 4.50 27.02
C ARG A 127 -9.54 6.03 27.03
N ASN A 128 -10.62 6.65 27.50
CA ASN A 128 -10.63 8.09 27.71
C ASN A 128 -9.85 8.50 28.97
N VAL A 129 -9.15 9.60 28.88
CA VAL A 129 -8.34 10.17 29.96
C VAL A 129 -8.97 11.46 30.45
N PRO A 130 -9.21 11.65 31.76
CA PRO A 130 -9.72 12.92 32.28
C PRO A 130 -8.62 13.99 32.22
N VAL A 131 -8.91 15.06 31.49
CA VAL A 131 -8.04 16.24 31.37
C VAL A 131 -8.87 17.47 31.69
N ASN A 132 -8.56 18.16 32.79
CA ASN A 132 -9.29 19.36 33.24
C ASN A 132 -10.82 19.17 33.29
N GLY A 133 -11.27 17.99 33.77
CA GLY A 133 -12.71 17.65 33.89
C GLY A 133 -13.39 17.19 32.59
N GLN A 134 -12.67 17.13 31.47
CA GLN A 134 -13.17 16.59 30.20
C GLN A 134 -12.53 15.22 29.91
N LEU A 135 -13.32 14.32 29.31
CA LEU A 135 -12.81 13.03 28.84
C LEU A 135 -12.23 13.18 27.42
N VAL A 136 -10.94 12.89 27.28
CA VAL A 136 -10.21 13.02 26.02
C VAL A 136 -9.79 11.63 25.54
N SER A 137 -10.09 11.32 24.27
CA SER A 137 -9.57 10.13 23.60
C SER A 137 -8.08 10.33 23.26
N PRO A 138 -7.17 9.45 23.72
CA PRO A 138 -5.76 9.57 23.40
C PRO A 138 -5.49 9.59 21.89
N LYS A 139 -6.17 8.75 21.11
CA LYS A 139 -6.03 8.70 19.66
C LYS A 139 -6.48 10.00 18.99
N GLU A 140 -7.63 10.55 19.38
CA GLU A 140 -8.11 11.83 18.84
C GLU A 140 -7.18 12.99 19.19
N PHE A 141 -6.62 12.97 20.40
CA PHE A 141 -5.58 13.92 20.80
C PHE A 141 -4.36 13.83 19.90
N LEU A 142 -3.82 12.61 19.65
CA LEU A 142 -2.67 12.42 18.75
C LEU A 142 -2.96 12.90 17.34
N ILE A 143 -4.11 12.54 16.79
CA ILE A 143 -4.51 12.98 15.44
C ILE A 143 -4.54 14.51 15.38
N SER A 144 -5.19 15.15 16.34
CA SER A 144 -5.26 16.61 16.41
C SER A 144 -3.88 17.24 16.57
N PHE A 145 -3.06 16.72 17.48
CA PHE A 145 -1.70 17.20 17.73
C PHE A 145 -0.83 17.13 16.45
N PHE A 146 -0.80 16.01 15.78
CA PHE A 146 -0.01 15.87 14.56
C PHE A 146 -0.56 16.68 13.39
N ASN A 147 -1.88 16.84 13.27
CA ASN A 147 -2.49 17.69 12.25
C ASN A 147 -2.11 19.17 12.43
N THR A 148 -1.95 19.66 13.67
CA THR A 148 -1.46 21.04 13.90
C THR A 148 -0.02 21.24 13.42
N LYS A 149 0.78 20.18 13.38
CA LYS A 149 2.17 20.21 12.89
C LYS A 149 2.30 19.89 11.42
N ASN A 150 1.32 19.21 10.83
CA ASN A 150 1.36 18.73 9.44
C ASN A 150 1.11 19.83 8.39
N SER A 151 0.96 21.10 8.82
CA SER A 151 0.91 22.27 7.94
C SER A 151 2.17 22.49 7.08
N GLN A 152 3.17 21.60 7.21
CA GLN A 152 4.43 21.60 6.46
C GLN A 152 4.48 20.50 5.37
N GLU A 153 3.35 20.02 4.86
CA GLU A 153 3.31 19.05 3.73
C GLU A 153 4.17 19.51 2.54
N ASP A 154 4.27 20.81 2.32
CA ASP A 154 5.12 21.42 1.29
C ASP A 154 6.62 21.19 1.48
N SER A 155 7.06 20.74 2.65
CA SER A 155 8.46 20.44 2.94
C SER A 155 8.89 19.03 2.59
N LEU A 156 7.95 18.13 2.30
CA LEU A 156 8.19 16.72 2.01
C LEU A 156 8.19 16.46 0.50
N GLU A 157 9.32 16.00 -0.01
CA GLU A 157 9.38 15.36 -1.33
C GLU A 157 9.43 13.84 -1.13
N ARG A 158 8.49 13.13 -1.76
CA ARG A 158 8.33 11.68 -1.58
C ARG A 158 8.26 10.95 -2.91
N TRP A 159 9.20 10.04 -3.11
CA TRP A 159 9.16 8.99 -4.12
C TRP A 159 8.42 7.78 -3.56
N VAL A 160 7.62 7.13 -4.36
CA VAL A 160 6.92 5.89 -3.99
C VAL A 160 7.21 4.83 -5.04
N ALA A 161 7.51 3.64 -4.58
CA ALA A 161 7.61 2.47 -5.43
C ALA A 161 6.64 1.38 -4.97
N LEU A 162 5.99 0.75 -5.94
CA LEU A 162 5.17 -0.43 -5.74
C LEU A 162 5.84 -1.61 -6.43
N LYS A 163 5.87 -2.74 -5.75
CA LYS A 163 6.35 -4.00 -6.28
C LYS A 163 5.32 -5.09 -6.00
N THR A 164 5.03 -5.90 -7.00
CA THR A 164 4.21 -7.10 -6.86
C THR A 164 4.98 -8.29 -7.36
N VAL A 165 5.02 -9.36 -6.59
CA VAL A 165 5.66 -10.62 -6.94
C VAL A 165 4.59 -11.70 -6.93
N VAL A 166 4.34 -12.31 -8.08
CA VAL A 166 3.36 -13.39 -8.25
C VAL A 166 4.08 -14.67 -8.65
N ALA A 167 4.01 -15.69 -7.82
CA ALA A 167 4.58 -17.01 -8.08
C ALA A 167 3.48 -18.04 -8.34
N GLY A 168 3.68 -18.88 -9.34
CA GLY A 168 2.71 -19.88 -9.74
C GLY A 168 3.24 -20.81 -10.82
N VAL A 169 2.32 -21.38 -11.60
CA VAL A 169 2.65 -22.29 -12.72
C VAL A 169 2.12 -21.69 -14.01
N ARG A 170 2.92 -21.75 -15.06
CA ARG A 170 2.55 -21.44 -16.43
C ARG A 170 3.12 -22.48 -17.39
N ASP A 171 2.27 -23.01 -18.27
CA ASP A 171 2.66 -24.04 -19.24
C ASP A 171 3.39 -25.23 -18.56
N GLY A 172 2.90 -25.65 -17.37
CA GLY A 172 3.47 -26.73 -16.58
C GLY A 172 4.81 -26.43 -15.87
N SER A 173 5.33 -25.21 -15.96
CA SER A 173 6.59 -24.79 -15.34
C SER A 173 6.35 -23.75 -14.23
N SER A 174 7.13 -23.83 -13.15
CA SER A 174 7.12 -22.79 -12.11
C SER A 174 7.66 -21.48 -12.69
N GLU A 175 6.92 -20.40 -12.47
CA GLU A 175 7.28 -19.07 -12.95
C GLU A 175 6.96 -18.03 -11.89
N THR A 176 7.85 -17.04 -11.76
CA THR A 176 7.65 -15.85 -10.92
C THR A 176 7.60 -14.63 -11.81
N VAL A 177 6.52 -13.86 -11.71
CA VAL A 177 6.32 -12.58 -12.41
C VAL A 177 6.38 -11.44 -11.42
N THR A 178 7.24 -10.47 -11.72
CA THR A 178 7.38 -9.25 -10.92
C THR A 178 6.87 -8.06 -11.73
N CYS A 179 6.03 -7.25 -11.10
CA CYS A 179 5.63 -5.93 -11.61
C CYS A 179 6.18 -4.85 -10.69
N ASP A 180 6.89 -3.89 -11.25
CA ASP A 180 7.48 -2.75 -10.57
C ASP A 180 6.94 -1.44 -11.13
N LEU A 181 6.71 -0.47 -10.24
CA LEU A 181 6.32 0.88 -10.54
C LEU A 181 7.07 1.83 -9.62
N VAL A 182 7.52 2.96 -10.14
CA VAL A 182 8.04 4.07 -9.33
C VAL A 182 7.41 5.38 -9.78
N ALA A 183 6.97 6.18 -8.82
CA ALA A 183 6.50 7.54 -9.04
C ALA A 183 7.39 8.53 -8.29
N GLN A 184 7.62 9.66 -8.93
CA GLN A 184 8.51 10.71 -8.43
C GLN A 184 7.74 11.94 -8.01
N PRO A 185 8.27 12.75 -7.08
CA PRO A 185 7.75 14.08 -6.79
C PRO A 185 7.83 14.98 -8.03
N GLY A 186 6.95 15.97 -8.10
CA GLY A 186 6.88 16.92 -9.21
C GLY A 186 5.93 16.51 -10.33
N SER A 187 5.48 15.26 -10.40
CA SER A 187 4.46 14.83 -11.35
C SER A 187 3.17 15.63 -11.16
N TYR A 188 2.76 16.36 -12.17
CA TYR A 188 1.59 17.25 -12.13
C TYR A 188 1.57 18.24 -10.95
N GLY A 189 2.74 18.67 -10.47
CA GLY A 189 2.89 19.59 -9.34
C GLY A 189 2.81 18.95 -7.96
N PHE A 190 2.55 17.67 -7.84
CA PHE A 190 2.52 16.97 -6.55
C PHE A 190 3.94 16.68 -6.04
N LYS A 191 4.30 17.18 -4.87
CA LYS A 191 5.56 16.84 -4.20
C LYS A 191 5.52 15.44 -3.57
N ASN A 192 4.34 14.96 -3.24
CA ASN A 192 4.10 13.65 -2.64
C ASN A 192 3.54 12.68 -3.69
N ALA A 193 4.38 11.73 -4.12
CA ALA A 193 4.00 10.74 -5.12
C ALA A 193 2.89 9.79 -4.64
N THR A 194 2.70 9.60 -3.32
CA THR A 194 1.55 8.84 -2.79
C THR A 194 0.23 9.52 -3.14
N ALA A 195 0.13 10.82 -2.88
CA ALA A 195 -1.07 11.60 -3.22
C ALA A 195 -1.34 11.59 -4.73
N PHE A 196 -0.29 11.70 -5.54
CA PHE A 196 -0.39 11.62 -7.00
C PHE A 196 -0.95 10.28 -7.46
N LEU A 197 -0.35 9.15 -7.05
CA LEU A 197 -0.79 7.81 -7.47
C LEU A 197 -2.23 7.50 -7.03
N THR A 198 -2.57 7.86 -5.78
CA THR A 198 -3.92 7.66 -5.25
C THR A 198 -4.95 8.51 -6.02
N GLY A 199 -4.63 9.77 -6.27
CA GLY A 199 -5.49 10.68 -7.02
C GLY A 199 -5.69 10.26 -8.47
N VAL A 200 -4.63 9.78 -9.13
CA VAL A 200 -4.70 9.27 -10.51
C VAL A 200 -5.61 8.05 -10.59
N ALA A 201 -5.42 7.06 -9.71
CA ALA A 201 -6.29 5.87 -9.69
C ALA A 201 -7.75 6.27 -9.47
N GLY A 202 -8.05 7.07 -8.44
CA GLY A 202 -9.39 7.57 -8.16
C GLY A 202 -10.01 8.34 -9.33
N SER A 203 -9.21 9.18 -10.01
CA SER A 203 -9.65 9.94 -11.19
C SER A 203 -10.02 9.02 -12.36
N ILE A 204 -9.21 7.99 -12.64
CA ILE A 204 -9.51 7.01 -13.70
C ILE A 204 -10.85 6.32 -13.42
N PHE A 205 -11.03 5.79 -12.20
CA PHE A 205 -12.29 5.14 -11.83
C PHE A 205 -13.47 6.11 -11.90
N GLY A 206 -13.32 7.35 -11.42
CA GLY A 206 -14.37 8.37 -11.48
C GLY A 206 -14.81 8.71 -12.91
N GLN A 207 -13.87 8.84 -13.84
CA GLN A 207 -14.16 9.09 -15.25
C GLN A 207 -14.88 7.89 -15.90
N HIS A 208 -14.42 6.66 -15.65
CA HIS A 208 -15.09 5.47 -16.18
C HIS A 208 -16.46 5.23 -15.58
N LEU A 209 -16.67 5.62 -14.31
CA LEU A 209 -17.99 5.58 -13.68
C LEU A 209 -18.95 6.58 -14.33
N ALA A 210 -18.49 7.81 -14.57
CA ALA A 210 -19.28 8.84 -15.26
C ALA A 210 -19.67 8.42 -16.69
N ASP A 211 -18.78 7.69 -17.36
CA ASP A 211 -19.01 7.15 -18.71
C ASP A 211 -19.85 5.84 -18.71
N ASN A 212 -20.35 5.38 -17.57
CA ASN A 212 -21.06 4.09 -17.41
C ASN A 212 -20.25 2.86 -17.90
N LYS A 213 -18.93 2.90 -17.78
CA LYS A 213 -18.02 1.80 -18.17
C LYS A 213 -17.66 0.85 -17.02
N ILE A 214 -18.10 1.17 -15.80
CA ILE A 214 -17.89 0.33 -14.62
C ILE A 214 -19.20 -0.40 -14.28
N PRO A 215 -19.12 -1.70 -13.90
CA PRO A 215 -20.29 -2.45 -13.48
C PRO A 215 -20.99 -1.80 -12.28
N LYS A 216 -22.32 -1.91 -12.25
CA LYS A 216 -23.13 -1.45 -11.10
C LYS A 216 -22.98 -2.41 -9.93
N GLY A 217 -22.97 -1.87 -8.71
CA GLY A 217 -22.91 -2.65 -7.47
C GLY A 217 -21.61 -2.44 -6.70
N VAL A 218 -21.36 -3.31 -5.72
CA VAL A 218 -20.10 -3.34 -4.96
C VAL A 218 -19.14 -4.29 -5.67
N VAL A 219 -18.17 -3.73 -6.37
CA VAL A 219 -17.21 -4.48 -7.19
C VAL A 219 -15.80 -4.10 -6.77
N PRO A 220 -14.91 -5.08 -6.52
CA PRO A 220 -13.50 -4.78 -6.24
C PRO A 220 -12.85 -4.03 -7.40
N PRO A 221 -11.94 -3.08 -7.14
CA PRO A 221 -11.32 -2.26 -8.19
C PRO A 221 -10.68 -3.08 -9.31
N GLU A 222 -10.03 -4.18 -8.98
CA GLU A 222 -9.35 -5.08 -9.92
C GLU A 222 -10.29 -5.84 -10.87
N LEU A 223 -11.59 -5.86 -10.59
CA LEU A 223 -12.63 -6.42 -11.45
C LEU A 223 -13.52 -5.36 -12.10
N ALA A 224 -13.38 -4.10 -11.67
CA ALA A 224 -14.25 -3.02 -12.12
C ALA A 224 -13.83 -2.40 -13.46
N ILE A 225 -12.57 -2.56 -13.86
CA ILE A 225 -12.02 -1.96 -15.08
C ILE A 225 -11.15 -2.97 -15.84
N ASP A 226 -11.18 -2.90 -17.17
CA ASP A 226 -10.29 -3.69 -18.00
C ASP A 226 -8.81 -3.33 -17.76
N LEU A 227 -7.96 -4.35 -17.60
CA LEU A 227 -6.55 -4.17 -17.24
C LEU A 227 -5.74 -3.42 -18.30
N LYS A 228 -6.04 -3.66 -19.60
CA LYS A 228 -5.32 -3.00 -20.69
C LYS A 228 -5.73 -1.53 -20.77
N LEU A 229 -7.01 -1.26 -20.57
CA LEU A 229 -7.52 0.10 -20.50
C LEU A 229 -6.92 0.85 -19.34
N PHE A 230 -6.94 0.28 -18.13
CA PHE A 230 -6.33 0.90 -16.94
C PHE A 230 -4.84 1.16 -17.12
N SER A 231 -4.10 0.20 -17.67
CA SER A 231 -2.67 0.35 -17.96
C SER A 231 -2.40 1.47 -18.97
N LYS A 232 -3.24 1.60 -20.00
CA LYS A 232 -3.15 2.69 -20.99
C LYS A 232 -3.40 4.05 -20.33
N GLU A 233 -4.44 4.13 -19.48
CA GLU A 233 -4.76 5.35 -18.72
C GLU A 233 -3.62 5.78 -17.78
N LEU A 234 -2.95 4.82 -17.13
CA LEU A 234 -1.75 5.10 -16.34
C LEU A 234 -0.62 5.65 -17.22
N GLN A 235 -0.35 5.02 -18.36
CA GLN A 235 0.71 5.45 -19.29
C GLN A 235 0.50 6.88 -19.81
N THR A 236 -0.74 7.25 -20.14
CA THR A 236 -1.06 8.63 -20.59
C THR A 236 -0.79 9.68 -19.50
N ARG A 237 -0.73 9.25 -18.23
CA ARG A 237 -0.41 10.09 -17.07
C ARG A 237 1.04 9.94 -16.61
N GLY A 238 1.90 9.34 -17.45
CA GLY A 238 3.33 9.18 -17.19
C GLY A 238 3.68 8.08 -16.19
N ILE A 239 2.73 7.21 -15.83
CA ILE A 239 2.95 6.09 -14.90
C ILE A 239 3.19 4.81 -15.71
N GLN A 240 4.34 4.17 -15.50
CA GLN A 240 4.71 2.94 -16.20
C GLN A 240 4.86 1.77 -15.23
N ILE A 241 4.24 0.65 -15.57
CA ILE A 241 4.44 -0.63 -14.88
C ILE A 241 5.45 -1.43 -15.70
N LYS A 242 6.59 -1.78 -15.08
CA LYS A 242 7.59 -2.66 -15.65
C LYS A 242 7.29 -4.08 -15.21
N THR A 243 7.28 -5.03 -16.15
CA THR A 243 7.02 -6.44 -15.88
C THR A 243 8.23 -7.27 -16.28
N SER A 244 8.66 -8.16 -15.39
CA SER A 244 9.69 -9.18 -15.66
C SER A 244 9.18 -10.55 -15.23
N ALA A 245 9.62 -11.59 -15.93
CA ALA A 245 9.25 -12.98 -15.63
C ALA A 245 10.51 -13.84 -15.58
N HIS A 246 10.56 -14.71 -14.58
CA HIS A 246 11.65 -15.67 -14.40
C HIS A 246 11.05 -17.06 -14.24
N LYS A 247 11.54 -18.02 -15.03
CA LYS A 247 11.25 -19.43 -14.81
C LYS A 247 12.19 -19.95 -13.74
N ASP A 248 11.63 -20.57 -12.72
CA ASP A 248 12.43 -21.23 -11.70
C ASP A 248 13.13 -22.42 -12.37
N ARG A 249 14.45 -22.47 -12.24
CA ARG A 249 15.20 -23.64 -12.72
C ARG A 249 14.96 -24.77 -11.72
N ASN A 250 14.40 -25.87 -12.22
CA ASN A 250 14.32 -27.13 -11.49
C ASN A 250 15.72 -27.62 -11.10
#